data_97a01a4518b69a4a3039005d64555f42
#
_entry.id   97a01a4518b69a4a3039005d64555f42
#
_cell.length_a   1.000
_cell.length_b   1.000
_cell.length_c   1.000
_cell.angle_alpha   90.00
_cell.angle_beta   90.00
_cell.angle_gamma   90.00
#
_symmetry.space_group_name_H-M   'P 1'
#
loop_
_entity.id
_entity.type
_entity.pdbx_description
1 polymer ?
#
loop_
_entity_poly.entity_id
_entity_poly.type
_entity_poly.pdbx_seq_one_letter_code
_entity_poly.pdbx_strand_id
1 'polypeptide(L)'
;MSGPRGRTGAGALGRIAALLSLGLASAPAAAQPPPPVSWPPSWEEARYNPRPASGDLVLPIPCGGAMAFRFVPTPAGDGPLDDRTVTLGSGEPGAGPAEFLRTEALAGPFPAPAGDGRGYWIGKYEVTRDQWQAVMDARCPEPSAAGLLPVTGVSWFEAVAFSARLSAAVLAGARDRLPEADGVPGFLRLPTEAEWEYAARGGPLVPEIEFAARTPPWPEGALRHAWVAGPRSSDGRPQPVGLLAPDALGLHDMFGNAAEMMLEPFRLNRVGRLHGQAGGVILRGGDFRTPEAALRSSLRVEIPPFDPATGQPTALPTMGLRLVIAAPATRTLPRGEALARAFDAEARARDRALAEPRAALELLRRTAPDERTRLGVARVEAALATAERARADEARAVLRAQVEAAAVLARATFLSQRRMDGLQALIDTAEVMRATPEMRADWVRLLEGIRAEREASLEAYARILGEVQRRAEAPEVAAARGVLEREFAGRGLAELAPFLEVASRHGAAERLPERPRLLAEVLAAGRGGEPPARTDAPPAVATVPPATAPAARPTEPARPAAPPRSQAEPGPTSAAPARPAPPGTGAIVSPTRP
;
A
#
# COMPACT_ATOMS: atom_id res chain seq x y z
N MET A 1 50.93 5.67 72.05
CA MET A 1 52.29 6.26 71.96
C MET A 1 52.64 6.44 70.50
N SER A 2 52.89 7.66 70.16
CA SER A 2 53.74 8.12 69.08
C SER A 2 53.23 7.95 67.63
N GLY A 3 52.76 9.04 67.08
CA GLY A 3 52.97 9.37 65.70
C GLY A 3 54.45 9.74 65.45
N PRO A 4 54.88 10.26 64.28
CA PRO A 4 54.26 11.31 63.48
C PRO A 4 54.57 11.29 61.96
N ARG A 5 54.00 12.24 61.24
CA ARG A 5 54.47 13.07 60.08
C ARG A 5 54.91 12.30 58.82
N GLY A 6 54.26 12.42 57.71
CA GLY A 6 54.14 13.66 56.93
C GLY A 6 55.21 13.70 55.86
N ARG A 7 54.80 13.61 54.56
CA ARG A 7 55.44 14.39 53.48
C ARG A 7 54.72 14.23 52.14
N THR A 8 54.33 15.34 51.64
CA THR A 8 54.06 15.72 50.25
C THR A 8 54.97 15.01 49.25
N GLY A 9 54.41 14.47 48.22
CA GLY A 9 55.11 14.00 47.03
C GLY A 9 54.16 14.03 45.84
N ALA A 10 54.41 15.01 45.00
CA ALA A 10 53.71 15.23 43.75
C ALA A 10 53.91 14.09 42.73
N GLY A 11 52.89 13.86 41.93
CA GLY A 11 53.04 13.58 40.51
C GLY A 11 53.41 12.17 40.11
N ALA A 12 52.40 11.40 39.75
CA ALA A 12 52.50 10.44 38.64
C ALA A 12 51.14 10.30 37.98
N LEU A 13 50.87 11.10 37.01
CA LEU A 13 49.85 10.87 35.99
C LEU A 13 50.20 9.59 35.24
N GLY A 14 49.76 8.46 35.75
CA GLY A 14 49.76 7.20 35.03
C GLY A 14 48.81 7.27 33.86
N ARG A 15 49.35 7.37 32.66
CA ARG A 15 48.65 7.22 31.39
C ARG A 15 48.10 5.79 31.34
N ILE A 16 46.81 5.62 31.68
CA ILE A 16 46.06 4.47 31.25
C ILE A 16 45.69 4.75 29.79
N ALA A 17 46.53 4.27 28.87
CA ALA A 17 46.17 4.13 27.48
C ALA A 17 45.13 2.99 27.41
N ALA A 18 43.84 3.34 27.57
CA ALA A 18 42.76 2.48 27.14
C ALA A 18 42.86 2.35 25.61
N LEU A 19 43.38 1.22 25.16
CA LEU A 19 43.22 0.74 23.80
C LEU A 19 41.71 0.55 23.57
N LEU A 20 41.03 1.62 23.16
CA LEU A 20 39.79 1.52 22.42
C LEU A 20 40.14 0.85 21.08
N SER A 21 40.10 -0.48 21.05
CA SER A 21 39.90 -1.22 19.81
C SER A 21 38.53 -0.77 19.26
N LEU A 22 38.55 0.28 18.43
CA LEU A 22 37.46 0.54 17.49
C LEU A 22 37.38 -0.73 16.65
N GLY A 23 36.45 -1.62 17.00
CA GLY A 23 35.89 -2.57 16.06
C GLY A 23 35.35 -1.73 14.93
N LEU A 24 36.06 -1.65 13.83
CA LEU A 24 35.53 -1.26 12.53
C LEU A 24 34.38 -2.25 12.29
N ALA A 25 33.15 -1.87 12.72
CA ALA A 25 31.96 -2.48 12.20
C ALA A 25 32.09 -2.31 10.68
N SER A 26 32.38 -3.41 9.98
CA SER A 26 32.37 -3.46 8.53
C SER A 26 30.99 -2.94 8.12
N ALA A 27 30.95 -1.71 7.63
CA ALA A 27 29.75 -1.23 6.94
C ALA A 27 29.39 -2.32 5.93
N PRO A 28 28.10 -2.70 5.80
CA PRO A 28 27.70 -3.65 4.77
C PRO A 28 28.31 -3.13 3.47
N ALA A 29 29.09 -3.98 2.80
CA ALA A 29 29.74 -3.63 1.56
C ALA A 29 28.66 -3.07 0.65
N ALA A 30 28.74 -1.79 0.32
CA ALA A 30 27.82 -1.16 -0.61
C ALA A 30 27.85 -2.03 -1.86
N ALA A 31 26.70 -2.65 -2.21
CA ALA A 31 26.60 -3.52 -3.36
C ALA A 31 27.15 -2.73 -4.55
N GLN A 32 28.17 -3.26 -5.21
CA GLN A 32 28.77 -2.60 -6.36
C GLN A 32 27.65 -2.28 -7.35
N PRO A 33 27.62 -1.07 -7.92
CA PRO A 33 26.62 -0.76 -8.92
C PRO A 33 26.76 -1.78 -10.06
N PRO A 34 25.63 -2.24 -10.65
CA PRO A 34 25.69 -3.15 -11.78
C PRO A 34 26.51 -2.53 -12.92
N PRO A 35 27.17 -3.35 -13.75
CA PRO A 35 27.85 -2.85 -14.94
C PRO A 35 26.93 -1.96 -15.78
N PRO A 36 27.46 -0.94 -16.48
CA PRO A 36 26.62 -0.05 -17.26
C PRO A 36 25.88 -0.81 -18.37
N VAL A 37 24.66 -0.36 -18.67
CA VAL A 37 23.91 -0.85 -19.85
C VAL A 37 24.47 -0.20 -21.11
N SER A 38 24.45 -0.94 -22.22
CA SER A 38 24.91 -0.45 -23.55
C SER A 38 23.87 -0.74 -24.62
N TRP A 39 23.80 0.11 -25.62
CA TRP A 39 22.99 -0.10 -26.81
C TRP A 39 23.82 0.09 -28.08
N PRO A 40 23.72 -0.79 -29.09
CA PRO A 40 22.92 -2.01 -29.12
C PRO A 40 23.46 -3.08 -28.15
N PRO A 41 22.64 -4.11 -27.79
CA PRO A 41 23.11 -5.25 -27.03
C PRO A 41 24.27 -5.96 -27.74
N SER A 42 25.22 -6.45 -26.97
CA SER A 42 26.33 -7.26 -27.52
C SER A 42 26.05 -8.77 -27.47
N TRP A 43 25.01 -9.20 -26.72
CA TRP A 43 24.57 -10.59 -26.77
C TRP A 43 23.92 -10.91 -28.10
N GLU A 44 24.10 -12.13 -28.58
CA GLU A 44 23.32 -12.65 -29.72
C GLU A 44 21.81 -12.61 -29.40
N GLU A 45 21.00 -12.23 -30.40
CA GLU A 45 19.56 -12.06 -30.20
C GLU A 45 18.89 -13.33 -29.64
N ALA A 46 19.29 -14.50 -30.11
CA ALA A 46 18.77 -15.78 -29.62
C ALA A 46 18.95 -16.01 -28.10
N ARG A 47 19.85 -15.25 -27.47
CA ARG A 47 20.14 -15.35 -26.04
C ARG A 47 19.18 -14.53 -25.16
N TYR A 48 18.52 -13.53 -25.70
CA TYR A 48 17.56 -12.68 -24.97
C TYR A 48 16.18 -12.64 -25.61
N ASN A 49 16.07 -13.01 -26.88
CA ASN A 49 14.82 -13.08 -27.62
C ASN A 49 14.84 -14.25 -28.60
N PRO A 50 14.80 -15.51 -28.10
CA PRO A 50 14.93 -16.71 -28.96
C PRO A 50 13.84 -16.83 -30.03
N ARG A 51 12.75 -16.10 -29.94
CA ARG A 51 11.65 -16.05 -30.92
C ARG A 51 11.30 -14.60 -31.27
N PRO A 52 12.15 -13.88 -32.01
CA PRO A 52 11.89 -12.49 -32.37
C PRO A 52 10.55 -12.34 -33.11
N ALA A 53 9.80 -11.32 -32.77
CA ALA A 53 8.53 -11.00 -33.41
C ALA A 53 8.34 -9.48 -33.58
N SER A 54 7.57 -9.10 -34.57
CA SER A 54 7.20 -7.70 -34.75
C SER A 54 6.48 -7.17 -33.50
N GLY A 55 6.83 -5.95 -33.08
CA GLY A 55 6.29 -5.31 -31.89
C GLY A 55 6.95 -5.70 -30.58
N ASP A 56 8.04 -6.49 -30.61
CA ASP A 56 8.86 -6.69 -29.43
C ASP A 56 9.57 -5.39 -29.04
N LEU A 57 9.46 -5.02 -27.76
CA LEU A 57 10.29 -3.97 -27.16
C LEU A 57 11.52 -4.64 -26.54
N VAL A 58 12.71 -4.22 -26.96
CA VAL A 58 13.97 -4.73 -26.41
C VAL A 58 14.60 -3.65 -25.54
N LEU A 59 14.81 -3.96 -24.26
CA LEU A 59 15.53 -3.13 -23.31
C LEU A 59 16.92 -3.70 -23.04
N PRO A 60 17.98 -2.87 -23.07
CA PRO A 60 19.31 -3.31 -22.70
C PRO A 60 19.38 -3.55 -21.18
N ILE A 61 20.20 -4.53 -20.80
CA ILE A 61 20.57 -4.80 -19.41
C ILE A 61 22.09 -4.74 -19.24
N PRO A 62 22.62 -4.75 -18.01
CA PRO A 62 24.08 -4.81 -17.81
C PRO A 62 24.73 -5.94 -18.58
N CYS A 63 26.06 -5.87 -18.71
CA CYS A 63 26.88 -6.87 -19.40
C CYS A 63 26.58 -6.99 -20.92
N GLY A 64 26.04 -5.95 -21.56
CA GLY A 64 25.69 -5.98 -22.98
C GLY A 64 24.53 -6.91 -23.31
N GLY A 65 23.76 -7.34 -22.32
CA GLY A 65 22.59 -8.15 -22.48
C GLY A 65 21.33 -7.35 -22.83
N ALA A 66 20.23 -8.06 -23.03
CA ALA A 66 18.92 -7.44 -23.24
C ALA A 66 17.78 -8.32 -22.69
N MET A 67 16.59 -7.73 -22.64
CA MET A 67 15.31 -8.39 -22.33
C MET A 67 14.25 -7.95 -23.35
N ALA A 68 13.43 -8.90 -23.79
CA ALA A 68 12.32 -8.65 -24.69
C ALA A 68 11.00 -8.55 -23.93
N PHE A 69 10.15 -7.60 -24.32
CA PHE A 69 8.82 -7.34 -23.74
C PHE A 69 7.76 -7.32 -24.83
N ARG A 70 6.55 -7.71 -24.45
CA ARG A 70 5.35 -7.63 -25.30
C ARG A 70 4.37 -6.60 -24.75
N PHE A 71 3.74 -5.89 -25.66
CA PHE A 71 2.67 -4.95 -25.31
C PHE A 71 1.37 -5.71 -25.08
N VAL A 72 0.72 -5.45 -23.95
CA VAL A 72 -0.60 -5.97 -23.61
C VAL A 72 -1.60 -4.83 -23.67
N PRO A 73 -2.46 -4.78 -24.69
CA PRO A 73 -3.47 -3.74 -24.79
C PRO A 73 -4.49 -3.84 -23.65
N THR A 74 -4.82 -2.71 -23.05
CA THR A 74 -5.90 -2.59 -22.07
C THR A 74 -6.91 -1.56 -22.62
N PRO A 75 -7.75 -1.97 -23.57
CA PRO A 75 -8.72 -1.06 -24.17
C PRO A 75 -9.66 -0.52 -23.09
N ALA A 76 -9.56 0.77 -22.87
CA ALA A 76 -10.35 1.60 -21.97
C ALA A 76 -10.55 2.95 -22.67
N GLY A 77 -11.28 3.87 -22.06
CA GLY A 77 -11.34 5.25 -22.54
C GLY A 77 -9.99 5.98 -22.43
N ASP A 78 -9.94 7.21 -22.93
CA ASP A 78 -8.71 8.05 -22.94
C ASP A 78 -8.60 8.97 -21.72
N GLY A 79 -9.58 8.90 -20.81
CA GLY A 79 -9.61 9.71 -19.60
C GLY A 79 -8.50 9.35 -18.62
N PRO A 80 -8.11 10.28 -17.74
CA PRO A 80 -7.01 10.04 -16.79
C PRO A 80 -7.32 8.99 -15.73
N LEU A 81 -8.60 8.69 -15.46
CA LEU A 81 -9.08 7.64 -14.55
C LEU A 81 -9.62 6.41 -15.27
N ASP A 82 -9.66 6.44 -16.61
CA ASP A 82 -10.21 5.32 -17.34
C ASP A 82 -9.36 4.07 -17.16
N ASP A 83 -10.01 2.99 -16.83
CA ASP A 83 -9.45 1.66 -16.68
C ASP A 83 -10.37 0.61 -17.35
N ARG A 84 -9.85 -0.58 -17.49
CA ARG A 84 -10.62 -1.74 -17.98
C ARG A 84 -11.01 -2.61 -16.79
N THR A 85 -12.29 -2.73 -16.57
CA THR A 85 -12.82 -3.73 -15.63
C THR A 85 -12.82 -5.11 -16.29
N VAL A 86 -12.25 -6.11 -15.62
CA VAL A 86 -12.16 -7.50 -16.06
C VAL A 86 -12.61 -8.45 -14.95
N THR A 87 -13.21 -9.57 -15.34
CA THR A 87 -13.49 -10.67 -14.42
C THR A 87 -12.40 -11.71 -14.54
N LEU A 88 -11.66 -11.94 -13.46
CA LEU A 88 -10.59 -12.90 -13.32
C LEU A 88 -10.98 -14.01 -12.33
N GLY A 89 -10.16 -15.05 -12.24
CA GLY A 89 -10.44 -16.20 -11.38
C GLY A 89 -11.24 -17.30 -12.12
N SER A 90 -11.91 -18.16 -11.37
CA SER A 90 -12.69 -19.27 -11.89
C SER A 90 -14.08 -19.35 -11.27
N GLY A 91 -15.11 -19.53 -12.11
CA GLY A 91 -16.47 -19.84 -11.68
C GLY A 91 -16.75 -21.35 -11.57
N GLU A 92 -15.75 -22.21 -11.77
CA GLU A 92 -15.93 -23.65 -11.70
C GLU A 92 -16.28 -24.12 -10.28
N PRO A 93 -17.13 -25.13 -10.12
CA PRO A 93 -17.35 -25.79 -8.84
C PRO A 93 -16.01 -26.29 -8.27
N GLY A 94 -15.65 -25.85 -7.08
CA GLY A 94 -14.39 -26.25 -6.43
C GLY A 94 -13.23 -25.26 -6.56
N ALA A 95 -13.39 -24.13 -7.27
CA ALA A 95 -12.40 -23.05 -7.31
C ALA A 95 -12.04 -22.54 -5.90
N GLY A 96 -12.98 -22.60 -4.96
CA GLY A 96 -12.77 -22.22 -3.56
C GLY A 96 -12.40 -20.76 -3.39
N PRO A 97 -12.12 -20.34 -2.16
CA PRO A 97 -11.83 -18.94 -1.87
C PRO A 97 -10.48 -18.46 -2.42
N ALA A 98 -9.60 -19.37 -2.82
CA ALA A 98 -8.32 -19.00 -3.42
C ALA A 98 -8.49 -18.48 -4.84
N GLU A 99 -9.34 -19.10 -5.65
CA GLU A 99 -9.42 -18.87 -7.09
C GLU A 99 -10.77 -18.38 -7.59
N PHE A 100 -11.74 -18.15 -6.69
CA PHE A 100 -13.08 -17.71 -7.08
C PHE A 100 -13.05 -16.43 -7.91
N LEU A 101 -14.08 -16.25 -8.75
CA LEU A 101 -14.24 -15.07 -9.59
C LEU A 101 -14.11 -13.76 -8.79
N ARG A 102 -13.36 -12.83 -9.34
CA ARG A 102 -13.19 -11.48 -8.82
C ARG A 102 -13.19 -10.46 -9.96
N THR A 103 -13.67 -9.28 -9.66
CA THR A 103 -13.59 -8.14 -10.57
C THR A 103 -12.34 -7.35 -10.23
N GLU A 104 -11.53 -7.09 -11.24
CA GLU A 104 -10.29 -6.30 -11.15
C GLU A 104 -10.34 -5.16 -12.16
N ALA A 105 -9.60 -4.10 -11.88
CA ALA A 105 -9.42 -2.98 -12.77
C ALA A 105 -7.97 -2.93 -13.28
N LEU A 106 -7.80 -2.75 -14.58
CA LEU A 106 -6.51 -2.66 -15.26
C LEU A 106 -6.39 -1.36 -16.04
N ALA A 107 -5.31 -0.62 -15.82
CA ALA A 107 -5.00 0.58 -16.57
C ALA A 107 -3.66 0.45 -17.28
N GLY A 108 -3.63 0.72 -18.58
CA GLY A 108 -2.41 0.78 -19.37
C GLY A 108 -1.73 2.17 -19.22
N PRO A 109 -0.54 2.26 -18.60
CA PRO A 109 0.13 3.55 -18.45
C PRO A 109 0.70 4.09 -19.75
N PHE A 110 0.96 3.24 -20.75
CA PHE A 110 1.66 3.63 -21.98
C PHE A 110 0.74 3.66 -23.19
N PRO A 111 0.97 4.58 -24.15
CA PRO A 111 0.29 4.53 -25.42
C PRO A 111 0.68 3.25 -26.18
N ALA A 112 -0.22 2.77 -27.02
CA ALA A 112 0.06 1.64 -27.90
C ALA A 112 1.18 2.00 -28.90
N PRO A 113 2.10 1.06 -29.19
CA PRO A 113 3.18 1.30 -30.17
C PRO A 113 2.68 1.56 -31.58
N ALA A 114 1.51 1.07 -31.93
CA ALA A 114 0.84 1.28 -33.20
C ALA A 114 -0.67 1.36 -32.96
N GLY A 115 -1.33 2.34 -33.58
CA GLY A 115 -2.77 2.57 -33.43
C GLY A 115 -3.13 3.35 -32.15
N ASP A 116 -4.42 3.38 -31.86
CA ASP A 116 -4.97 4.07 -30.72
C ASP A 116 -5.04 3.14 -29.50
N GLY A 117 -5.11 3.76 -28.31
CA GLY A 117 -5.31 3.04 -27.04
C GLY A 117 -4.06 2.98 -26.17
N ARG A 118 -4.22 2.29 -25.06
CA ARG A 118 -3.20 2.18 -24.01
C ARG A 118 -2.99 0.73 -23.59
N GLY A 119 -1.88 0.48 -22.90
CA GLY A 119 -1.55 -0.84 -22.39
C GLY A 119 -0.33 -0.80 -21.48
N TYR A 120 0.18 -1.96 -21.16
CA TYR A 120 1.41 -2.13 -20.41
C TYR A 120 2.35 -3.10 -21.13
N TRP A 121 3.61 -3.10 -20.74
CA TRP A 121 4.62 -4.01 -21.26
C TRP A 121 4.93 -5.08 -20.24
N ILE A 122 4.90 -6.35 -20.67
CA ILE A 122 5.26 -7.49 -19.84
C ILE A 122 6.41 -8.26 -20.51
N GLY A 123 7.31 -8.82 -19.72
CA GLY A 123 8.40 -9.65 -20.21
C GLY A 123 7.88 -10.76 -21.13
N LYS A 124 8.45 -10.89 -22.31
CA LYS A 124 8.07 -11.90 -23.29
C LYS A 124 8.33 -13.31 -22.78
N TYR A 125 9.36 -13.45 -21.97
CA TYR A 125 9.83 -14.67 -21.33
C TYR A 125 9.95 -14.47 -19.81
N GLU A 126 10.09 -15.55 -19.09
CA GLU A 126 10.61 -15.56 -17.73
C GLU A 126 12.02 -14.96 -17.70
N VAL A 127 12.45 -14.36 -16.59
CA VAL A 127 13.82 -13.89 -16.41
C VAL A 127 14.77 -15.08 -16.43
N THR A 128 15.76 -15.05 -17.33
CA THR A 128 16.73 -16.14 -17.47
C THR A 128 17.88 -16.05 -16.46
N ARG A 129 18.62 -17.13 -16.26
CA ARG A 129 19.80 -17.16 -15.39
C ARG A 129 20.87 -16.16 -15.83
N ASP A 130 21.12 -16.05 -17.14
CA ASP A 130 22.07 -15.08 -17.68
C ASP A 130 21.63 -13.65 -17.41
N GLN A 131 20.35 -13.33 -17.59
CA GLN A 131 19.78 -12.00 -17.29
C GLN A 131 19.85 -11.69 -15.80
N TRP A 132 19.54 -12.68 -14.96
CA TRP A 132 19.67 -12.54 -13.52
C TRP A 132 21.11 -12.26 -13.11
N GLN A 133 22.06 -13.06 -13.59
CA GLN A 133 23.47 -12.89 -13.27
C GLN A 133 24.02 -11.54 -13.76
N ALA A 134 23.63 -11.10 -14.95
CA ALA A 134 24.05 -9.80 -15.50
C ALA A 134 23.64 -8.60 -14.62
N VAL A 135 22.56 -8.72 -13.84
CA VAL A 135 22.04 -7.62 -12.99
C VAL A 135 22.46 -7.78 -11.54
N MET A 136 22.50 -9.02 -11.04
CA MET A 136 22.69 -9.27 -9.61
C MET A 136 24.12 -9.52 -9.22
N ASP A 137 24.94 -10.05 -10.13
CA ASP A 137 26.32 -10.41 -9.84
C ASP A 137 27.31 -9.32 -10.30
N ALA A 138 28.50 -9.34 -9.71
CA ALA A 138 29.58 -8.42 -10.10
C ALA A 138 30.28 -8.81 -11.39
N ARG A 139 30.08 -10.05 -11.86
CA ARG A 139 30.71 -10.60 -13.08
C ARG A 139 29.65 -10.91 -14.11
N CYS A 140 29.96 -10.56 -15.36
CA CYS A 140 29.09 -10.86 -16.49
C CYS A 140 28.99 -12.37 -16.73
N PRO A 141 27.79 -12.86 -17.13
CA PRO A 141 27.59 -14.27 -17.43
C PRO A 141 28.33 -14.69 -18.70
N GLU A 142 28.95 -15.85 -18.66
CA GLU A 142 29.47 -16.50 -19.84
C GLU A 142 28.31 -17.17 -20.62
N PRO A 143 28.28 -17.08 -21.94
CA PRO A 143 27.25 -17.71 -22.74
C PRO A 143 27.16 -19.22 -22.52
N SER A 144 25.97 -19.73 -22.16
CA SER A 144 25.76 -21.14 -21.98
C SER A 144 24.30 -21.56 -22.26
N ALA A 145 24.07 -22.80 -22.62
CA ALA A 145 22.73 -23.34 -22.75
C ALA A 145 21.95 -23.29 -21.40
N ALA A 146 22.65 -23.43 -20.30
CA ALA A 146 22.07 -23.32 -18.97
C ALA A 146 21.67 -21.87 -18.61
N GLY A 147 22.27 -20.87 -19.24
CA GLY A 147 21.95 -19.46 -19.08
C GLY A 147 20.57 -19.08 -19.61
N LEU A 148 20.03 -19.84 -20.56
CA LEU A 148 18.67 -19.66 -21.12
C LEU A 148 17.57 -20.28 -20.25
N LEU A 149 17.91 -21.04 -19.22
CA LEU A 149 16.92 -21.54 -18.26
C LEU A 149 16.33 -20.37 -17.46
N PRO A 150 15.05 -20.43 -17.06
CA PRO A 150 14.53 -19.45 -16.12
C PRO A 150 15.34 -19.47 -14.82
N VAL A 151 15.57 -18.31 -14.24
CA VAL A 151 16.11 -18.25 -12.89
C VAL A 151 15.07 -18.78 -11.92
N THR A 152 15.47 -19.72 -11.08
CA THR A 152 14.64 -20.28 -10.02
C THR A 152 15.44 -20.41 -8.73
N GLY A 153 14.76 -20.65 -7.61
CA GLY A 153 15.42 -20.73 -6.32
C GLY A 153 15.85 -19.37 -5.78
N VAL A 154 15.14 -18.32 -6.19
CA VAL A 154 15.31 -16.94 -5.71
C VAL A 154 14.10 -16.54 -4.89
N SER A 155 14.30 -15.73 -3.86
CA SER A 155 13.23 -15.22 -3.00
C SER A 155 12.49 -14.04 -3.64
N TRP A 156 11.31 -13.73 -3.12
CA TRP A 156 10.56 -12.55 -3.54
C TRP A 156 11.35 -11.23 -3.29
N PHE A 157 12.08 -11.17 -2.19
CA PHE A 157 12.90 -10.00 -1.87
C PHE A 157 14.02 -9.79 -2.89
N GLU A 158 14.65 -10.87 -3.33
CA GLU A 158 15.69 -10.82 -4.37
C GLU A 158 15.08 -10.47 -5.73
N ALA A 159 13.88 -10.96 -6.05
CA ALA A 159 13.17 -10.60 -7.28
C ALA A 159 12.81 -9.11 -7.32
N VAL A 160 12.39 -8.53 -6.19
CA VAL A 160 12.16 -7.08 -6.05
C VAL A 160 13.48 -6.31 -6.17
N ALA A 161 14.56 -6.80 -5.54
CA ALA A 161 15.89 -6.19 -5.67
C ALA A 161 16.42 -6.23 -7.12
N PHE A 162 16.20 -7.34 -7.84
CA PHE A 162 16.53 -7.45 -9.25
C PHE A 162 15.81 -6.37 -10.07
N SER A 163 14.51 -6.22 -9.91
CA SER A 163 13.72 -5.22 -10.63
C SER A 163 14.18 -3.78 -10.34
N ALA A 164 14.51 -3.49 -9.08
CA ALA A 164 15.01 -2.19 -8.67
C ALA A 164 16.40 -1.89 -9.26
N ARG A 165 17.33 -2.84 -9.21
CA ARG A 165 18.68 -2.70 -9.79
C ARG A 165 18.62 -2.52 -11.31
N LEU A 166 17.79 -3.32 -11.98
CA LEU A 166 17.60 -3.21 -13.42
C LEU A 166 16.98 -1.87 -13.80
N SER A 167 15.95 -1.41 -13.09
CA SER A 167 15.37 -0.08 -13.30
C SER A 167 16.42 1.03 -13.18
N ALA A 168 17.24 0.99 -12.13
CA ALA A 168 18.29 1.96 -11.93
C ALA A 168 19.32 1.95 -13.07
N ALA A 169 19.74 0.76 -13.51
CA ALA A 169 20.72 0.61 -14.60
C ALA A 169 20.18 1.14 -15.94
N VAL A 170 18.94 0.80 -16.29
CA VAL A 170 18.31 1.25 -17.56
C VAL A 170 18.04 2.75 -17.51
N LEU A 171 17.53 3.30 -16.40
CA LEU A 171 17.32 4.74 -16.24
C LEU A 171 18.61 5.55 -16.33
N ALA A 172 19.72 5.00 -15.86
CA ALA A 172 21.02 5.65 -15.93
C ALA A 172 21.67 5.58 -17.31
N GLY A 173 21.54 4.46 -18.04
CA GLY A 173 22.32 4.18 -19.25
C GLY A 173 21.52 4.10 -20.57
N ALA A 174 20.20 3.93 -20.50
CA ALA A 174 19.34 3.74 -21.68
C ALA A 174 17.90 4.23 -21.45
N ARG A 175 17.77 5.37 -20.79
CA ARG A 175 16.47 5.97 -20.44
C ARG A 175 15.56 6.16 -21.66
N ASP A 176 16.12 6.54 -22.79
CA ASP A 176 15.44 6.74 -24.08
C ASP A 176 14.81 5.47 -24.66
N ARG A 177 15.15 4.31 -24.12
CA ARG A 177 14.59 3.01 -24.53
C ARG A 177 13.38 2.61 -23.71
N LEU A 178 13.16 3.24 -22.57
CA LEU A 178 11.97 2.97 -21.76
C LEU A 178 10.74 3.62 -22.41
N PRO A 179 9.60 2.94 -22.43
CA PRO A 179 8.35 3.58 -22.82
C PRO A 179 8.04 4.71 -21.82
N GLU A 180 7.54 5.82 -22.36
CA GLU A 180 7.20 6.99 -21.55
C GLU A 180 5.69 7.14 -21.39
N ALA A 181 5.31 7.66 -20.24
CA ALA A 181 3.95 8.04 -19.93
C ALA A 181 3.95 9.50 -19.43
N ASP A 182 3.31 10.40 -20.18
CA ASP A 182 3.30 11.85 -19.94
C ASP A 182 4.73 12.45 -19.81
N GLY A 183 5.68 11.98 -20.64
CA GLY A 183 7.09 12.41 -20.64
C GLY A 183 7.91 11.87 -19.46
N VAL A 184 7.36 10.94 -18.68
CA VAL A 184 8.08 10.26 -17.60
C VAL A 184 8.38 8.82 -18.02
N PRO A 185 9.66 8.39 -18.00
CA PRO A 185 10.01 7.02 -18.34
C PRO A 185 9.41 6.02 -17.35
N GLY A 186 9.12 4.84 -17.87
CA GLY A 186 8.71 3.71 -17.06
C GLY A 186 9.82 3.18 -16.16
N PHE A 187 9.46 2.25 -15.30
CA PHE A 187 10.36 1.48 -14.45
C PHE A 187 9.91 0.01 -14.40
N LEU A 188 10.81 -0.89 -14.05
CA LEU A 188 10.53 -2.32 -14.01
C LEU A 188 10.11 -2.75 -12.60
N ARG A 189 9.15 -3.66 -12.52
CA ARG A 189 8.70 -4.32 -11.30
C ARG A 189 8.13 -5.72 -11.59
N LEU A 190 7.83 -6.48 -10.56
CA LEU A 190 7.01 -7.68 -10.69
C LEU A 190 5.60 -7.29 -11.19
N PRO A 191 4.93 -8.16 -11.97
CA PRO A 191 3.55 -7.93 -12.37
C PRO A 191 2.61 -7.92 -11.15
N THR A 192 1.52 -7.18 -11.25
CA THR A 192 0.38 -7.43 -10.40
C THR A 192 -0.29 -8.72 -10.83
N GLU A 193 -1.04 -9.32 -9.92
CA GLU A 193 -1.75 -10.55 -10.24
C GLU A 193 -2.79 -10.36 -11.35
N ALA A 194 -3.42 -9.18 -11.39
CA ALA A 194 -4.36 -8.83 -12.44
C ALA A 194 -3.68 -8.64 -13.80
N GLU A 195 -2.53 -7.98 -13.85
CA GLU A 195 -1.73 -7.84 -15.09
C GLU A 195 -1.30 -9.21 -15.61
N TRP A 196 -0.80 -10.05 -14.71
CA TRP A 196 -0.33 -11.39 -15.09
C TRP A 196 -1.47 -12.27 -15.64
N GLU A 197 -2.59 -12.37 -14.91
CA GLU A 197 -3.70 -13.23 -15.30
C GLU A 197 -4.39 -12.74 -16.58
N TYR A 198 -4.56 -11.42 -16.73
CA TYR A 198 -5.10 -10.82 -17.94
C TYR A 198 -4.23 -11.14 -19.17
N ALA A 199 -2.92 -11.01 -19.05
CA ALA A 199 -1.98 -11.38 -20.12
C ALA A 199 -2.02 -12.88 -20.40
N ALA A 200 -1.95 -13.75 -19.38
CA ALA A 200 -1.98 -15.20 -19.52
C ALA A 200 -3.26 -15.72 -20.18
N ARG A 201 -4.37 -15.00 -20.08
CA ARG A 201 -5.64 -15.29 -20.76
C ARG A 201 -5.69 -14.80 -22.22
N GLY A 202 -4.64 -14.11 -22.73
CA GLY A 202 -4.59 -13.57 -24.07
C GLY A 202 -5.15 -12.15 -24.22
N GLY A 203 -5.52 -11.49 -23.10
CA GLY A 203 -5.99 -10.10 -23.09
C GLY A 203 -7.18 -9.85 -24.03
N PRO A 204 -7.17 -8.76 -24.83
CA PRO A 204 -8.27 -8.45 -25.75
C PRO A 204 -8.15 -9.19 -27.11
N LEU A 205 -7.13 -10.01 -27.31
CA LEU A 205 -6.89 -10.72 -28.56
C LEU A 205 -7.66 -12.03 -28.67
N VAL A 206 -8.34 -12.45 -27.60
CA VAL A 206 -9.18 -13.64 -27.58
C VAL A 206 -10.65 -13.27 -27.33
N PRO A 207 -11.63 -14.05 -27.86
CA PRO A 207 -13.04 -13.87 -27.53
C PRO A 207 -13.30 -14.01 -26.02
N GLU A 208 -14.34 -13.35 -25.51
CA GLU A 208 -14.68 -13.34 -24.08
C GLU A 208 -14.90 -14.75 -23.51
N ILE A 209 -15.49 -15.66 -24.31
CA ILE A 209 -15.73 -17.03 -23.89
C ILE A 209 -14.40 -17.81 -23.69
N GLU A 210 -13.41 -17.54 -24.51
CA GLU A 210 -12.06 -18.14 -24.41
C GLU A 210 -11.27 -17.48 -23.28
N PHE A 211 -11.42 -16.16 -23.12
CA PHE A 211 -10.83 -15.44 -21.99
C PHE A 211 -11.34 -15.97 -20.63
N ALA A 212 -12.62 -16.31 -20.54
CA ALA A 212 -13.23 -16.89 -19.34
C ALA A 212 -12.91 -18.38 -19.14
N ALA A 213 -12.35 -19.05 -20.14
CA ALA A 213 -12.06 -20.48 -20.09
C ALA A 213 -11.03 -20.82 -19.01
N ARG A 214 -10.99 -22.09 -18.61
CA ARG A 214 -10.04 -22.63 -17.63
C ARG A 214 -8.58 -22.38 -18.04
N THR A 215 -8.26 -22.61 -19.29
CA THR A 215 -6.95 -22.37 -19.91
C THR A 215 -7.14 -21.54 -21.17
N PRO A 216 -6.12 -20.84 -21.67
CA PRO A 216 -6.17 -20.24 -22.99
C PRO A 216 -6.49 -21.27 -24.07
N PRO A 217 -6.95 -20.84 -25.26
CA PRO A 217 -7.17 -21.74 -26.39
C PRO A 217 -5.84 -22.36 -26.85
N TRP A 218 -5.69 -23.64 -26.62
CA TRP A 218 -4.53 -24.42 -27.05
C TRP A 218 -4.98 -25.50 -28.06
N PRO A 219 -5.16 -25.14 -29.33
CA PRO A 219 -5.72 -26.07 -30.32
C PRO A 219 -4.85 -27.32 -30.51
N GLU A 220 -3.55 -27.21 -30.25
CA GLU A 220 -2.59 -28.32 -30.35
C GLU A 220 -2.30 -29.00 -28.99
N GLY A 221 -3.04 -28.63 -27.94
CA GLY A 221 -2.87 -29.18 -26.59
C GLY A 221 -1.84 -28.43 -25.74
N ALA A 222 -1.95 -28.59 -24.42
CA ALA A 222 -1.14 -27.85 -23.43
C ALA A 222 0.38 -28.07 -23.60
N LEU A 223 0.81 -29.27 -23.99
CA LEU A 223 2.24 -29.60 -24.12
C LEU A 223 2.96 -28.81 -25.22
N ARG A 224 2.22 -28.12 -26.09
CA ARG A 224 2.81 -27.21 -27.11
C ARG A 224 3.08 -25.84 -26.53
N HIS A 225 2.50 -25.50 -25.39
CA HIS A 225 2.55 -24.16 -24.79
C HIS A 225 3.13 -24.13 -23.37
N ALA A 226 3.21 -25.29 -22.70
CA ALA A 226 3.58 -25.36 -21.29
C ALA A 226 4.53 -26.53 -20.98
N TRP A 227 5.59 -26.27 -20.23
CA TRP A 227 6.44 -27.25 -19.62
C TRP A 227 5.85 -27.73 -18.29
N VAL A 228 5.30 -28.95 -18.28
CA VAL A 228 4.59 -29.54 -17.13
C VAL A 228 5.24 -30.84 -16.68
N ALA A 229 4.79 -31.38 -15.55
CA ALA A 229 5.28 -32.64 -15.02
C ALA A 229 5.10 -33.79 -16.05
N GLY A 230 6.15 -34.51 -16.28
CA GLY A 230 6.11 -35.72 -17.09
C GLY A 230 7.30 -35.90 -18.05
N PRO A 231 7.60 -37.16 -18.43
CA PRO A 231 8.79 -37.47 -19.23
C PRO A 231 8.71 -36.99 -20.68
N ARG A 232 7.50 -36.67 -21.17
CA ARG A 232 7.28 -36.10 -22.52
C ARG A 232 7.17 -34.58 -22.53
N SER A 233 7.44 -33.91 -21.40
CA SER A 233 7.41 -32.49 -21.23
C SER A 233 8.69 -32.04 -20.49
N SER A 234 8.59 -31.52 -19.26
CA SER A 234 9.72 -30.98 -18.51
C SER A 234 10.75 -32.02 -18.05
N ASP A 235 10.36 -33.29 -17.92
CA ASP A 235 11.17 -34.33 -17.30
C ASP A 235 11.69 -33.94 -15.89
N GLY A 236 10.83 -33.23 -15.14
CA GLY A 236 11.10 -32.83 -13.76
C GLY A 236 12.12 -31.69 -13.57
N ARG A 237 12.45 -30.96 -14.62
CA ARG A 237 13.44 -29.84 -14.59
C ARG A 237 12.99 -28.69 -15.49
N PRO A 238 13.45 -27.45 -15.18
CA PRO A 238 13.15 -26.30 -16.03
C PRO A 238 13.79 -26.46 -17.41
N GLN A 239 13.16 -25.89 -18.42
CA GLN A 239 13.60 -25.90 -19.80
C GLN A 239 13.97 -24.48 -20.25
N PRO A 240 14.82 -24.32 -21.29
CA PRO A 240 15.13 -23.01 -21.84
C PRO A 240 13.85 -22.27 -22.29
N VAL A 241 13.81 -20.96 -22.03
CA VAL A 241 12.66 -20.11 -22.35
C VAL A 241 12.40 -20.03 -23.85
N GLY A 242 11.15 -19.86 -24.26
CA GLY A 242 10.76 -19.61 -25.64
C GLY A 242 10.86 -20.79 -26.58
N LEU A 243 11.03 -22.01 -26.10
CA LEU A 243 11.07 -23.22 -26.96
C LEU A 243 9.69 -23.64 -27.44
N LEU A 244 8.65 -23.45 -26.61
CA LEU A 244 7.28 -23.80 -26.93
C LEU A 244 6.56 -22.65 -27.65
N ALA A 245 5.36 -22.93 -28.16
CA ALA A 245 4.55 -21.93 -28.84
C ALA A 245 4.08 -20.82 -27.86
N PRO A 246 4.03 -19.56 -28.32
CA PRO A 246 3.52 -18.46 -27.51
C PRO A 246 1.98 -18.50 -27.39
N ASP A 247 1.46 -17.68 -26.50
CA ASP A 247 0.04 -17.35 -26.46
C ASP A 247 -0.38 -16.33 -27.56
N ALA A 248 -1.63 -15.88 -27.53
CA ALA A 248 -2.18 -14.92 -28.49
C ALA A 248 -1.47 -13.54 -28.46
N LEU A 249 -0.87 -13.16 -27.34
CA LEU A 249 -0.09 -11.93 -27.18
C LEU A 249 1.37 -12.08 -27.60
N GLY A 250 1.80 -13.30 -27.91
CA GLY A 250 3.19 -13.62 -28.21
C GLY A 250 4.05 -13.82 -26.97
N LEU A 251 3.44 -14.12 -25.81
CA LEU A 251 4.11 -14.44 -24.57
C LEU A 251 4.42 -15.93 -24.51
N HIS A 252 5.61 -16.28 -24.05
CA HIS A 252 6.05 -17.66 -23.89
C HIS A 252 6.07 -18.05 -22.41
N ASP A 253 5.86 -19.33 -22.14
CA ASP A 253 6.05 -19.97 -20.85
C ASP A 253 5.21 -19.31 -19.73
N MET A 254 4.02 -18.77 -20.05
CA MET A 254 3.08 -18.24 -19.04
C MET A 254 2.50 -19.34 -18.16
N PHE A 255 2.62 -20.59 -18.58
CA PHE A 255 2.17 -21.78 -17.85
C PHE A 255 3.30 -22.81 -17.80
N GLY A 256 3.49 -23.41 -16.63
CA GLY A 256 4.57 -24.38 -16.41
C GLY A 256 5.92 -23.71 -16.27
N ASN A 257 6.98 -24.41 -16.57
CA ASN A 257 8.39 -24.03 -16.47
C ASN A 257 8.77 -23.51 -15.08
N ALA A 258 8.64 -22.20 -14.77
CA ALA A 258 8.81 -21.66 -13.43
C ALA A 258 7.55 -20.95 -12.95
N ALA A 259 7.14 -21.19 -11.72
CA ALA A 259 6.04 -20.45 -11.10
C ALA A 259 6.46 -19.00 -10.82
N GLU A 260 5.67 -18.05 -11.29
CA GLU A 260 6.05 -16.63 -11.30
C GLU A 260 5.52 -15.86 -10.10
N MET A 261 6.40 -15.08 -9.46
CA MET A 261 6.09 -14.26 -8.30
C MET A 261 5.35 -12.97 -8.69
N MET A 262 4.30 -12.63 -7.92
CA MET A 262 3.54 -11.40 -8.09
C MET A 262 4.00 -10.31 -7.12
N LEU A 263 3.60 -9.06 -7.41
CA LEU A 263 3.99 -7.90 -6.61
C LEU A 263 3.22 -7.83 -5.28
N GLU A 264 1.91 -8.07 -5.32
CA GLU A 264 1.04 -7.95 -4.15
C GLU A 264 1.01 -9.21 -3.28
N PRO A 265 0.66 -9.06 -1.98
CA PRO A 265 0.48 -10.19 -1.09
C PRO A 265 -0.79 -10.98 -1.43
N PHE A 266 -0.76 -12.27 -1.15
CA PHE A 266 -1.91 -13.16 -1.31
C PHE A 266 -3.11 -12.70 -0.47
N ARG A 267 -4.29 -12.75 -1.07
CA ARG A 267 -5.56 -12.55 -0.39
C ARG A 267 -6.59 -13.55 -0.89
N LEU A 268 -7.38 -14.10 0.03
CA LEU A 268 -8.52 -14.93 -0.36
C LEU A 268 -9.60 -14.08 -1.05
N ASN A 269 -10.30 -14.66 -1.98
CA ASN A 269 -11.47 -14.05 -2.60
C ASN A 269 -12.70 -14.19 -1.69
N ARG A 270 -13.51 -13.16 -1.64
CA ARG A 270 -14.89 -13.18 -1.16
C ARG A 270 -15.81 -12.74 -2.29
N VAL A 271 -17.06 -13.10 -2.19
CA VAL A 271 -18.05 -12.60 -3.16
C VAL A 271 -18.02 -11.08 -3.19
N GLY A 272 -17.65 -10.51 -4.35
CA GLY A 272 -17.59 -9.08 -4.60
C GLY A 272 -16.35 -8.31 -4.09
N ARG A 273 -15.40 -8.96 -3.39
CA ARG A 273 -14.15 -8.31 -2.93
C ARG A 273 -13.08 -9.30 -2.47
N LEU A 274 -11.87 -8.81 -2.30
CA LEU A 274 -10.83 -9.57 -1.60
C LEU A 274 -11.04 -9.55 -0.06
N HIS A 275 -10.58 -10.60 0.60
CA HIS A 275 -10.53 -10.66 2.06
C HIS A 275 -9.53 -9.64 2.61
N GLY A 276 -9.79 -9.13 3.81
CA GLY A 276 -8.94 -8.09 4.42
C GLY A 276 -7.57 -8.57 4.89
N GLN A 277 -7.37 -9.88 5.10
CA GLN A 277 -6.08 -10.43 5.50
C GLN A 277 -5.16 -10.51 4.28
N ALA A 278 -4.02 -9.82 4.35
CA ALA A 278 -2.91 -10.00 3.45
C ALA A 278 -2.04 -11.15 3.96
N GLY A 279 -1.75 -12.09 3.08
CA GLY A 279 -0.95 -13.27 3.37
C GLY A 279 0.47 -13.17 2.81
N GLY A 280 0.97 -14.29 2.30
CA GLY A 280 2.31 -14.43 1.75
C GLY A 280 2.46 -14.00 0.29
N VAL A 281 3.47 -14.52 -0.36
CA VAL A 281 3.78 -14.30 -1.78
C VAL A 281 2.83 -15.11 -2.66
N ILE A 282 2.36 -14.50 -3.75
CA ILE A 282 1.56 -15.19 -4.76
C ILE A 282 2.48 -15.77 -5.83
N LEU A 283 2.28 -17.06 -6.14
CA LEU A 283 2.84 -17.71 -7.33
C LEU A 283 1.74 -18.00 -8.35
N ARG A 284 2.05 -17.78 -9.62
CA ARG A 284 1.14 -17.98 -10.76
C ARG A 284 1.77 -18.90 -11.80
N GLY A 285 0.94 -19.43 -12.71
CA GLY A 285 1.36 -20.21 -13.88
C GLY A 285 1.58 -21.70 -13.61
N GLY A 286 1.87 -22.10 -12.39
CA GLY A 286 2.40 -23.41 -12.09
C GLY A 286 3.87 -23.52 -12.52
N ASP A 287 4.48 -24.71 -12.42
CA ASP A 287 5.90 -24.95 -12.70
C ASP A 287 6.12 -26.27 -13.44
N PHE A 288 7.38 -26.60 -13.74
CA PHE A 288 7.79 -27.82 -14.43
C PHE A 288 7.42 -29.13 -13.68
N ARG A 289 6.90 -29.05 -12.44
CA ARG A 289 6.39 -30.18 -11.64
C ARG A 289 4.88 -30.20 -11.55
N THR A 290 4.23 -29.17 -12.05
CA THR A 290 2.77 -29.07 -12.04
C THR A 290 2.17 -30.02 -13.05
N PRO A 291 1.26 -30.94 -12.67
CA PRO A 291 0.58 -31.83 -13.63
C PRO A 291 -0.26 -31.03 -14.65
N GLU A 292 -0.31 -31.47 -15.90
CA GLU A 292 -1.10 -30.82 -16.96
C GLU A 292 -2.56 -30.58 -16.52
N ALA A 293 -3.20 -31.55 -15.89
CA ALA A 293 -4.58 -31.45 -15.40
C ALA A 293 -4.77 -30.36 -14.32
N ALA A 294 -3.71 -29.93 -13.67
CA ALA A 294 -3.75 -28.87 -12.66
C ALA A 294 -3.58 -27.47 -13.26
N LEU A 295 -3.16 -27.34 -14.52
CA LEU A 295 -3.01 -26.04 -15.18
C LEU A 295 -4.35 -25.34 -15.34
N ARG A 296 -4.37 -24.08 -15.01
CA ARG A 296 -5.48 -23.15 -15.22
C ARG A 296 -5.05 -21.72 -15.04
N SER A 297 -5.69 -20.82 -15.77
CA SER A 297 -5.37 -19.38 -15.69
C SER A 297 -5.63 -18.78 -14.30
N SER A 298 -6.56 -19.36 -13.53
CA SER A 298 -6.89 -18.95 -12.16
C SER A 298 -5.96 -19.52 -11.08
N LEU A 299 -5.03 -20.42 -11.41
CA LEU A 299 -4.14 -21.07 -10.42
C LEU A 299 -3.34 -20.03 -9.63
N ARG A 300 -3.51 -20.07 -8.33
CA ARG A 300 -2.83 -19.21 -7.34
C ARG A 300 -2.30 -20.06 -6.21
N VAL A 301 -1.04 -19.89 -5.89
CA VAL A 301 -0.42 -20.58 -4.75
C VAL A 301 0.14 -19.54 -3.80
N GLU A 302 -0.20 -19.66 -2.53
CA GLU A 302 0.37 -18.83 -1.46
C GLU A 302 1.63 -19.48 -0.92
N ILE A 303 2.72 -18.71 -0.84
CA ILE A 303 3.98 -19.14 -0.24
C ILE A 303 4.31 -18.18 0.92
N PRO A 304 4.70 -18.68 2.10
CA PRO A 304 5.17 -17.82 3.16
C PRO A 304 6.43 -17.06 2.70
N PRO A 305 6.56 -15.74 2.97
CA PRO A 305 7.72 -14.96 2.54
C PRO A 305 9.02 -15.40 3.22
N PHE A 306 8.91 -16.03 4.38
CA PHE A 306 10.02 -16.61 5.13
C PHE A 306 9.72 -18.07 5.47
N ASP A 307 10.72 -18.92 5.31
CA ASP A 307 10.64 -20.31 5.75
C ASP A 307 10.52 -20.35 7.29
N PRO A 308 9.45 -20.90 7.84
CA PRO A 308 9.20 -20.88 9.28
C PRO A 308 10.20 -21.75 10.08
N ALA A 309 10.87 -22.70 9.42
CA ALA A 309 11.86 -23.57 10.07
C ALA A 309 13.23 -22.92 10.17
N THR A 310 13.61 -22.11 9.17
CA THR A 310 14.95 -21.51 9.09
C THR A 310 14.95 -20.02 9.35
N GLY A 311 13.81 -19.33 9.22
CA GLY A 311 13.69 -17.87 9.27
C GLY A 311 14.29 -17.15 8.07
N GLN A 312 14.78 -17.89 7.05
CA GLN A 312 15.33 -17.31 5.84
C GLN A 312 14.22 -16.96 4.84
N PRO A 313 14.45 -16.00 3.93
CA PRO A 313 13.54 -15.76 2.81
C PRO A 313 13.25 -17.07 2.05
N THR A 314 11.98 -17.32 1.78
CA THR A 314 11.59 -18.53 1.04
C THR A 314 12.06 -18.44 -0.40
N ALA A 315 12.78 -19.47 -0.85
CA ALA A 315 13.30 -19.60 -2.21
C ALA A 315 13.13 -21.04 -2.68
N LEU A 316 12.03 -21.33 -3.40
CA LEU A 316 11.74 -22.67 -3.89
C LEU A 316 12.43 -22.93 -5.23
N PRO A 317 12.91 -24.16 -5.50
CA PRO A 317 13.56 -24.51 -6.76
C PRO A 317 12.70 -24.34 -8.02
N THR A 318 11.40 -24.13 -7.84
CA THR A 318 10.42 -23.94 -8.93
C THR A 318 9.93 -22.50 -9.04
N MET A 319 10.38 -21.60 -8.14
CA MET A 319 9.91 -20.23 -8.02
C MET A 319 10.83 -19.29 -8.81
N GLY A 320 10.28 -18.64 -9.82
CA GLY A 320 10.93 -17.69 -10.73
C GLY A 320 10.17 -16.38 -10.82
N LEU A 321 10.48 -15.58 -11.85
CA LEU A 321 9.86 -14.27 -12.03
C LEU A 321 9.81 -13.84 -13.50
N ARG A 322 8.86 -12.97 -13.77
CA ARG A 322 8.71 -12.16 -14.99
C ARG A 322 8.55 -10.71 -14.60
N LEU A 323 8.91 -9.76 -15.44
CA LEU A 323 8.79 -8.34 -15.15
C LEU A 323 7.71 -7.67 -15.98
N VAL A 324 7.22 -6.56 -15.47
CA VAL A 324 6.44 -5.56 -16.23
C VAL A 324 7.14 -4.22 -16.20
N ILE A 325 6.88 -3.40 -17.23
CA ILE A 325 7.24 -1.98 -17.23
C ILE A 325 6.01 -1.22 -16.77
N ALA A 326 6.15 -0.47 -15.70
CA ALA A 326 5.12 0.33 -15.06
C ALA A 326 5.47 1.82 -15.13
N ALA A 327 4.51 2.68 -14.82
CA ALA A 327 4.74 4.11 -14.64
C ALA A 327 4.03 4.61 -13.37
N PRO A 328 4.53 5.69 -12.72
CA PRO A 328 3.84 6.28 -11.58
C PRO A 328 2.45 6.79 -11.98
N ALA A 329 1.44 6.63 -11.12
CA ALA A 329 0.07 7.07 -11.41
C ALA A 329 -0.05 8.60 -11.48
N THR A 330 0.65 9.32 -10.59
CA THR A 330 0.69 10.79 -10.51
C THR A 330 2.07 11.29 -10.95
N ARG A 331 2.33 11.27 -12.24
CA ARG A 331 3.67 11.50 -12.82
C ARG A 331 4.11 12.96 -12.81
N THR A 332 3.15 13.87 -13.05
CA THR A 332 3.39 15.31 -13.18
C THR A 332 2.28 16.10 -12.49
N LEU A 333 2.53 17.39 -12.17
CA LEU A 333 1.49 18.25 -11.59
C LEU A 333 0.26 18.36 -12.53
N PRO A 334 0.40 18.59 -13.85
CA PRO A 334 -0.75 18.59 -14.75
C PRO A 334 -1.55 17.28 -14.75
N ARG A 335 -0.86 16.14 -14.62
CA ARG A 335 -1.53 14.83 -14.49
C ARG A 335 -2.32 14.73 -13.18
N GLY A 336 -1.74 15.16 -12.06
CA GLY A 336 -2.42 15.21 -10.76
C GLY A 336 -3.69 16.06 -10.81
N GLU A 337 -3.62 17.24 -11.41
CA GLU A 337 -4.79 18.10 -11.61
C GLU A 337 -5.84 17.48 -12.55
N ALA A 338 -5.41 16.82 -13.62
CA ALA A 338 -6.32 16.12 -14.53
C ALA A 338 -7.05 14.97 -13.81
N LEU A 339 -6.36 14.19 -12.98
CA LEU A 339 -6.94 13.15 -12.15
C LEU A 339 -7.96 13.72 -11.16
N ALA A 340 -7.65 14.83 -10.50
CA ALA A 340 -8.58 15.48 -9.58
C ALA A 340 -9.85 15.96 -10.30
N ARG A 341 -9.70 16.61 -11.45
CA ARG A 341 -10.86 17.05 -12.26
C ARG A 341 -11.71 15.88 -12.74
N ALA A 342 -11.09 14.79 -13.19
CA ALA A 342 -11.80 13.59 -13.64
C ALA A 342 -12.57 12.94 -12.48
N PHE A 343 -11.92 12.80 -11.32
CA PHE A 343 -12.56 12.28 -10.11
C PHE A 343 -13.79 13.10 -9.71
N ASP A 344 -13.66 14.43 -9.68
CA ASP A 344 -14.78 15.32 -9.37
C ASP A 344 -15.92 15.22 -10.40
N ALA A 345 -15.57 15.04 -11.68
CA ALA A 345 -16.57 14.85 -12.74
C ALA A 345 -17.30 13.51 -12.59
N GLU A 346 -16.58 12.44 -12.29
CA GLU A 346 -17.14 11.12 -12.05
C GLU A 346 -18.04 11.11 -10.81
N ALA A 347 -17.59 11.72 -9.70
CA ALA A 347 -18.39 11.84 -8.48
C ALA A 347 -19.71 12.58 -8.76
N ARG A 348 -19.66 13.71 -9.47
CA ARG A 348 -20.88 14.44 -9.87
C ARG A 348 -21.76 13.66 -10.83
N ALA A 349 -21.18 12.89 -11.76
CA ALA A 349 -21.95 12.03 -12.68
C ALA A 349 -22.65 10.91 -11.91
N ARG A 350 -21.96 10.28 -10.95
CA ARG A 350 -22.52 9.27 -10.06
C ARG A 350 -23.67 9.84 -9.23
N ASP A 351 -23.52 11.03 -8.66
CA ASP A 351 -24.56 11.66 -7.85
C ASP A 351 -25.82 11.98 -8.69
N ARG A 352 -25.63 12.46 -9.95
CA ARG A 352 -26.76 12.67 -10.88
C ARG A 352 -27.45 11.36 -11.25
N ALA A 353 -26.68 10.30 -11.55
CA ALA A 353 -27.24 8.99 -11.88
C ALA A 353 -28.02 8.37 -10.70
N LEU A 354 -27.62 8.68 -9.47
CA LEU A 354 -28.34 8.25 -8.26
C LEU A 354 -29.61 9.06 -8.01
N ALA A 355 -29.73 10.28 -8.56
CA ALA A 355 -30.95 11.08 -8.42
C ALA A 355 -32.13 10.55 -9.27
N GLU A 356 -31.86 9.88 -10.39
CA GLU A 356 -32.88 9.43 -11.35
C GLU A 356 -33.37 7.98 -11.16
N PRO A 357 -32.66 7.01 -10.59
CA PRO A 357 -33.03 5.59 -10.57
C PRO A 357 -34.39 5.31 -9.92
N ARG A 358 -34.79 6.13 -8.95
CA ARG A 358 -36.07 5.96 -8.24
C ARG A 358 -37.27 6.21 -9.16
N ALA A 359 -37.14 7.25 -9.99
CA ALA A 359 -38.21 7.56 -10.97
C ALA A 359 -38.33 6.43 -12.01
N ALA A 360 -37.21 5.87 -12.45
CA ALA A 360 -37.18 4.72 -13.35
C ALA A 360 -37.77 3.46 -12.72
N LEU A 361 -37.41 3.16 -11.46
CA LEU A 361 -37.95 2.00 -10.73
C LEU A 361 -39.44 2.15 -10.44
N GLU A 362 -39.91 3.34 -10.05
CA GLU A 362 -41.33 3.62 -9.85
C GLU A 362 -42.12 3.43 -11.14
N LEU A 363 -41.60 3.88 -12.28
CA LEU A 363 -42.20 3.64 -13.59
C LEU A 363 -42.28 2.14 -13.90
N LEU A 364 -41.20 1.40 -13.71
CA LEU A 364 -41.15 -0.06 -13.90
C LEU A 364 -42.16 -0.78 -13.00
N ARG A 365 -42.32 -0.35 -11.76
CA ARG A 365 -43.27 -0.90 -10.82
C ARG A 365 -44.73 -0.71 -11.30
N ARG A 366 -45.05 0.48 -11.83
CA ARG A 366 -46.38 0.82 -12.34
C ARG A 366 -46.73 0.09 -13.63
N THR A 367 -45.72 -0.18 -14.48
CA THR A 367 -45.87 -0.82 -15.78
C THR A 367 -45.61 -2.32 -15.77
N ALA A 368 -45.30 -2.90 -14.61
CA ALA A 368 -44.99 -4.31 -14.46
C ALA A 368 -46.17 -5.21 -14.91
N PRO A 369 -45.97 -6.15 -15.84
CA PRO A 369 -47.03 -6.95 -16.42
C PRO A 369 -47.61 -8.00 -15.45
N ASP A 370 -46.84 -8.39 -14.43
CA ASP A 370 -47.22 -9.45 -13.51
C ASP A 370 -46.68 -9.21 -12.08
N GLU A 371 -47.21 -9.96 -11.13
CA GLU A 371 -46.85 -9.87 -9.71
C GLU A 371 -45.41 -10.25 -9.45
N ARG A 372 -44.86 -11.22 -10.19
CA ARG A 372 -43.46 -11.67 -10.03
C ARG A 372 -42.49 -10.54 -10.39
N THR A 373 -42.78 -9.83 -11.47
CA THR A 373 -42.01 -8.65 -11.91
C THR A 373 -42.15 -7.53 -10.89
N ARG A 374 -43.36 -7.25 -10.35
CA ARG A 374 -43.56 -6.27 -9.28
C ARG A 374 -42.74 -6.58 -8.01
N LEU A 375 -42.74 -7.84 -7.59
CA LEU A 375 -41.92 -8.30 -6.46
C LEU A 375 -40.42 -8.18 -6.75
N GLY A 376 -40.01 -8.43 -8.00
CA GLY A 376 -38.61 -8.21 -8.45
C GLY A 376 -38.20 -6.75 -8.32
N VAL A 377 -39.00 -5.83 -8.83
CA VAL A 377 -38.77 -4.38 -8.73
C VAL A 377 -38.72 -3.94 -7.26
N ALA A 378 -39.66 -4.40 -6.42
CA ALA A 378 -39.70 -4.06 -5.00
C ALA A 378 -38.43 -4.54 -4.24
N ARG A 379 -37.86 -5.69 -4.62
CA ARG A 379 -36.57 -6.16 -4.07
C ARG A 379 -35.41 -5.24 -4.48
N VAL A 380 -35.41 -4.80 -5.74
CA VAL A 380 -34.40 -3.84 -6.23
C VAL A 380 -34.52 -2.50 -5.52
N GLU A 381 -35.75 -1.99 -5.34
CA GLU A 381 -36.04 -0.77 -4.57
C GLU A 381 -35.54 -0.89 -3.13
N ALA A 382 -35.82 -2.00 -2.45
CA ALA A 382 -35.37 -2.25 -1.09
C ALA A 382 -33.83 -2.34 -1.00
N ALA A 383 -33.19 -3.01 -1.98
CA ALA A 383 -31.74 -3.09 -2.06
C ALA A 383 -31.11 -1.72 -2.33
N LEU A 384 -31.71 -0.92 -3.23
CA LEU A 384 -31.26 0.44 -3.53
C LEU A 384 -31.37 1.33 -2.29
N ALA A 385 -32.52 1.31 -1.60
CA ALA A 385 -32.74 2.07 -0.38
C ALA A 385 -31.74 1.68 0.74
N THR A 386 -31.38 0.40 0.81
CA THR A 386 -30.38 -0.08 1.76
C THR A 386 -28.97 0.40 1.40
N ALA A 387 -28.62 0.35 0.11
CA ALA A 387 -27.35 0.85 -0.40
C ALA A 387 -27.21 2.37 -0.21
N GLU A 388 -28.30 3.14 -0.43
CA GLU A 388 -28.31 4.58 -0.21
C GLU A 388 -28.12 4.94 1.27
N ARG A 389 -28.79 4.21 2.18
CA ARG A 389 -28.59 4.40 3.62
C ARG A 389 -27.13 4.10 4.03
N ALA A 390 -26.59 2.99 3.56
CA ALA A 390 -25.21 2.62 3.84
C ALA A 390 -24.22 3.69 3.36
N ARG A 391 -24.44 4.25 2.16
CA ARG A 391 -23.61 5.37 1.63
C ARG A 391 -23.79 6.66 2.44
N ALA A 392 -25.02 6.97 2.84
CA ALA A 392 -25.28 8.13 3.68
C ALA A 392 -24.63 7.97 5.06
N ASP A 393 -24.65 6.76 5.62
CA ASP A 393 -23.97 6.44 6.88
C ASP A 393 -22.44 6.55 6.74
N GLU A 394 -21.88 6.06 5.65
CA GLU A 394 -20.46 6.19 5.32
C GLU A 394 -20.06 7.66 5.14
N ALA A 395 -20.82 8.43 4.38
CA ALA A 395 -20.59 9.87 4.21
C ALA A 395 -20.62 10.61 5.56
N ARG A 396 -21.60 10.29 6.42
CA ARG A 396 -21.68 10.83 7.78
C ARG A 396 -20.48 10.40 8.65
N ALA A 397 -20.02 9.17 8.52
CA ALA A 397 -18.84 8.69 9.24
C ALA A 397 -17.56 9.42 8.78
N VAL A 398 -17.39 9.61 7.47
CA VAL A 398 -16.27 10.39 6.91
C VAL A 398 -16.31 11.82 7.40
N LEU A 399 -17.47 12.48 7.35
CA LEU A 399 -17.64 13.85 7.84
C LEU A 399 -17.27 13.96 9.33
N ARG A 400 -17.76 13.04 10.17
CA ARG A 400 -17.39 13.01 11.60
C ARG A 400 -15.87 12.88 11.77
N ALA A 401 -15.24 11.95 11.07
CA ALA A 401 -13.79 11.77 11.15
C ALA A 401 -13.01 13.02 10.72
N GLN A 402 -13.47 13.74 9.69
CA GLN A 402 -12.87 15.00 9.25
C GLN A 402 -13.02 16.10 10.29
N VAL A 403 -14.20 16.24 10.89
CA VAL A 403 -14.45 17.25 11.94
C VAL A 403 -13.66 16.91 13.21
N GLU A 404 -13.56 15.63 13.59
CA GLU A 404 -12.72 15.17 14.71
C GLU A 404 -11.24 15.47 14.43
N ALA A 405 -10.74 15.13 13.24
CA ALA A 405 -9.36 15.42 12.85
C ALA A 405 -9.07 16.93 12.88
N ALA A 406 -10.00 17.75 12.41
CA ALA A 406 -9.86 19.20 12.50
C ALA A 406 -9.79 19.69 13.96
N ALA A 407 -10.62 19.17 14.86
CA ALA A 407 -10.55 19.51 16.28
C ALA A 407 -9.19 19.13 16.91
N VAL A 408 -8.66 17.96 16.58
CA VAL A 408 -7.34 17.51 17.04
C VAL A 408 -6.23 18.41 16.51
N LEU A 409 -6.27 18.79 15.24
CA LEU A 409 -5.28 19.71 14.63
C LEU A 409 -5.37 21.12 15.21
N ALA A 410 -6.57 21.61 15.50
CA ALA A 410 -6.76 22.89 16.20
C ALA A 410 -6.11 22.85 17.59
N ARG A 411 -6.33 21.77 18.35
CA ARG A 411 -5.67 21.56 19.65
C ARG A 411 -4.15 21.48 19.51
N ALA A 412 -3.65 20.74 18.52
CA ALA A 412 -2.22 20.63 18.24
C ALA A 412 -1.60 22.01 17.93
N THR A 413 -2.27 22.82 17.10
CA THR A 413 -1.88 24.21 16.80
C THR A 413 -1.80 25.06 18.08
N PHE A 414 -2.80 24.96 18.95
CA PHE A 414 -2.83 25.67 20.23
C PHE A 414 -1.70 25.22 21.16
N LEU A 415 -1.47 23.91 21.31
CA LEU A 415 -0.42 23.38 22.16
C LEU A 415 0.98 23.75 21.67
N SER A 416 1.20 23.74 20.35
CA SER A 416 2.47 24.19 19.75
C SER A 416 2.67 25.68 20.01
N GLN A 417 1.63 26.52 19.92
CA GLN A 417 1.73 27.94 20.29
C GLN A 417 2.10 28.09 21.75
N ARG A 418 1.46 27.39 22.66
CA ARG A 418 1.80 27.47 24.11
C ARG A 418 3.24 27.05 24.40
N ARG A 419 3.74 26.00 23.69
CA ARG A 419 5.14 25.59 23.80
C ARG A 419 6.08 26.70 23.29
N MET A 420 5.71 27.36 22.19
CA MET A 420 6.46 28.48 21.65
C MET A 420 6.51 29.63 22.63
N ASP A 421 5.36 30.03 23.21
CA ASP A 421 5.27 31.13 24.18
C ASP A 421 6.15 30.84 25.40
N GLY A 422 6.11 29.62 25.92
CA GLY A 422 6.96 29.19 27.05
C GLY A 422 8.44 29.20 26.73
N LEU A 423 8.80 28.71 25.55
CA LEU A 423 10.21 28.67 25.10
C LEU A 423 10.73 30.08 24.77
N GLN A 424 9.90 30.97 24.22
CA GLN A 424 10.23 32.36 23.97
C GLN A 424 10.49 33.08 25.31
N ALA A 425 9.66 32.85 26.30
CA ALA A 425 9.88 33.41 27.64
C ALA A 425 11.21 32.96 28.26
N LEU A 426 11.62 31.69 28.04
CA LEU A 426 12.94 31.20 28.46
C LEU A 426 14.07 31.89 27.70
N ILE A 427 13.94 32.08 26.40
CA ILE A 427 14.92 32.80 25.57
C ILE A 427 15.05 34.26 26.03
N ASP A 428 13.92 34.96 26.30
CA ASP A 428 13.89 36.33 26.74
C ASP A 428 14.52 36.53 28.14
N THR A 429 14.48 35.49 28.97
CA THR A 429 15.10 35.48 30.31
C THR A 429 16.49 34.83 30.35
N ALA A 430 17.05 34.45 29.21
CA ALA A 430 18.30 33.68 29.11
C ALA A 430 19.49 34.37 29.80
N GLU A 431 19.58 35.70 29.80
CA GLU A 431 20.65 36.48 30.48
C GLU A 431 20.53 36.38 31.99
N VAL A 432 19.31 36.52 32.50
CA VAL A 432 19.02 36.40 33.93
C VAL A 432 19.33 34.99 34.43
N MET A 433 19.04 33.97 33.61
CA MET A 433 19.29 32.56 33.89
C MET A 433 20.75 32.15 33.65
N ARG A 434 21.62 33.04 33.17
CA ARG A 434 23.01 32.77 32.81
C ARG A 434 23.16 31.59 31.81
N ALA A 435 22.25 31.51 30.84
CA ALA A 435 22.30 30.50 29.82
C ALA A 435 23.52 30.68 28.89
N THR A 436 24.20 29.58 28.53
CA THR A 436 25.32 29.62 27.61
C THR A 436 24.86 29.95 26.18
N PRO A 437 25.76 30.48 25.33
CA PRO A 437 25.43 30.72 23.91
C PRO A 437 24.90 29.47 23.20
N GLU A 438 25.45 28.30 23.51
CA GLU A 438 25.03 27.01 22.93
C GLU A 438 23.59 26.67 23.36
N MET A 439 23.26 26.82 24.64
CA MET A 439 21.91 26.61 25.15
C MET A 439 20.90 27.52 24.45
N ARG A 440 21.25 28.81 24.28
CA ARG A 440 20.38 29.75 23.56
C ARG A 440 20.18 29.33 22.10
N ALA A 441 21.23 28.91 21.42
CA ALA A 441 21.15 28.42 20.04
C ALA A 441 20.27 27.18 19.93
N ASP A 442 20.35 26.27 20.90
CA ASP A 442 19.48 25.10 20.96
C ASP A 442 18.01 25.48 21.15
N TRP A 443 17.73 26.41 22.04
CA TRP A 443 16.37 26.89 22.25
C TRP A 443 15.78 27.59 21.02
N VAL A 444 16.59 28.37 20.29
CA VAL A 444 16.18 29.03 19.05
C VAL A 444 15.86 27.97 17.99
N ARG A 445 16.72 26.95 17.80
CA ARG A 445 16.42 25.85 16.86
C ARG A 445 15.16 25.10 17.24
N LEU A 446 14.96 24.82 18.53
CA LEU A 446 13.75 24.16 19.00
C LEU A 446 12.49 25.02 18.74
N LEU A 447 12.59 26.34 18.95
CA LEU A 447 11.51 27.28 18.67
C LEU A 447 11.13 27.28 17.19
N GLU A 448 12.12 27.26 16.30
CA GLU A 448 11.89 27.16 14.86
C GLU A 448 11.20 25.83 14.48
N GLY A 449 11.62 24.73 15.08
CA GLY A 449 11.00 23.42 14.88
C GLY A 449 9.52 23.41 15.34
N ILE A 450 9.22 23.94 16.52
CA ILE A 450 7.84 24.02 17.03
C ILE A 450 7.00 24.99 16.19
N ARG A 451 7.59 26.07 15.68
CA ARG A 451 6.92 26.98 14.74
C ARG A 451 6.50 26.26 13.47
N ALA A 452 7.41 25.48 12.87
CA ALA A 452 7.12 24.68 11.68
C ALA A 452 6.01 23.65 11.95
N GLU A 453 6.03 22.99 13.11
CA GLU A 453 4.98 22.06 13.54
C GLU A 453 3.60 22.74 13.67
N ARG A 454 3.56 23.93 14.26
CA ARG A 454 2.33 24.73 14.36
C ARG A 454 1.79 25.11 12.99
N GLU A 455 2.67 25.59 12.08
CA GLU A 455 2.26 25.97 10.72
C GLU A 455 1.73 24.78 9.94
N ALA A 456 2.38 23.62 10.03
CA ALA A 456 1.93 22.40 9.40
C ALA A 456 0.56 21.93 9.93
N SER A 457 0.34 22.02 11.26
CA SER A 457 -0.94 21.68 11.88
C SER A 457 -2.06 22.62 11.43
N LEU A 458 -1.79 23.92 11.36
CA LEU A 458 -2.77 24.90 10.89
C LEU A 458 -3.09 24.74 9.40
N GLU A 459 -2.11 24.40 8.58
CA GLU A 459 -2.31 24.14 7.16
C GLU A 459 -3.15 22.87 6.95
N ALA A 460 -2.84 21.79 7.67
CA ALA A 460 -3.63 20.56 7.63
C ALA A 460 -5.07 20.80 8.10
N TYR A 461 -5.27 21.60 9.14
CA TYR A 461 -6.56 22.05 9.63
C TYR A 461 -7.37 22.77 8.54
N ALA A 462 -6.77 23.78 7.91
CA ALA A 462 -7.43 24.54 6.84
C ALA A 462 -7.79 23.64 5.63
N ARG A 463 -6.93 22.73 5.27
CA ARG A 463 -7.15 21.77 4.16
C ARG A 463 -8.32 20.85 4.44
N ILE A 464 -8.38 20.24 5.63
CA ILE A 464 -9.49 19.36 6.02
C ILE A 464 -10.81 20.13 6.01
N LEU A 465 -10.83 21.34 6.59
CA LEU A 465 -12.05 22.16 6.61
C LEU A 465 -12.48 22.61 5.22
N GLY A 466 -11.53 22.89 4.33
CA GLY A 466 -11.84 23.16 2.92
C GLY A 466 -12.51 21.97 2.22
N GLU A 467 -12.19 20.74 2.62
CA GLU A 467 -12.90 19.55 2.14
C GLU A 467 -14.29 19.43 2.75
N VAL A 468 -14.43 19.66 4.05
CA VAL A 468 -15.73 19.67 4.73
C VAL A 468 -16.68 20.67 4.07
N GLN A 469 -16.24 21.91 3.83
CA GLN A 469 -17.05 22.94 3.17
C GLN A 469 -17.48 22.60 1.75
N ARG A 470 -16.67 21.82 1.01
CA ARG A 470 -17.04 21.36 -0.34
C ARG A 470 -18.05 20.22 -0.35
N ARG A 471 -18.13 19.43 0.72
CA ARG A 471 -18.85 18.14 0.74
C ARG A 471 -20.06 18.11 1.65
N ALA A 472 -20.16 19.02 2.62
CA ALA A 472 -21.20 18.99 3.64
C ALA A 472 -21.84 20.37 3.81
N GLU A 473 -23.12 20.36 4.12
CA GLU A 473 -23.87 21.55 4.48
C GLU A 473 -23.79 21.83 5.98
N ALA A 474 -24.03 23.08 6.38
CA ALA A 474 -23.97 23.50 7.78
C ALA A 474 -24.80 22.64 8.76
N PRO A 475 -26.02 22.16 8.43
CA PRO A 475 -26.79 21.23 9.29
C PRO A 475 -26.10 19.88 9.49
N GLU A 476 -25.40 19.37 8.47
CA GLU A 476 -24.68 18.08 8.55
C GLU A 476 -23.46 18.19 9.45
N VAL A 477 -22.72 19.29 9.35
CA VAL A 477 -21.59 19.60 10.23
C VAL A 477 -22.06 19.74 11.69
N ALA A 478 -23.21 20.40 11.91
CA ALA A 478 -23.80 20.53 13.24
C ALA A 478 -24.24 19.17 13.82
N ALA A 479 -24.80 18.29 12.98
CA ALA A 479 -25.16 16.93 13.38
C ALA A 479 -23.92 16.09 13.74
N ALA A 480 -22.85 16.17 12.93
CA ALA A 480 -21.56 15.53 13.21
C ALA A 480 -20.97 16.01 14.53
N ARG A 481 -20.99 17.32 14.79
CA ARG A 481 -20.56 17.91 16.07
C ARG A 481 -21.31 17.29 17.24
N GLY A 482 -22.68 17.26 17.20
CA GLY A 482 -23.46 16.74 18.31
C GLY A 482 -23.21 15.25 18.62
N VAL A 483 -22.81 14.45 17.62
CA VAL A 483 -22.35 13.08 17.85
C VAL A 483 -20.99 13.05 18.54
N LEU A 484 -20.02 13.81 18.03
CA LEU A 484 -18.67 13.89 18.57
C LEU A 484 -18.61 14.44 19.99
N GLU A 485 -19.47 15.40 20.35
CA GLU A 485 -19.57 15.91 21.73
C GLU A 485 -19.92 14.80 22.73
N ARG A 486 -20.87 13.93 22.38
CA ARG A 486 -21.23 12.78 23.22
C ARG A 486 -20.11 11.74 23.27
N GLU A 487 -19.47 11.46 22.15
CA GLU A 487 -18.34 10.53 22.08
C GLU A 487 -17.14 11.01 22.89
N PHE A 488 -16.81 12.30 22.82
CA PHE A 488 -15.72 12.89 23.60
C PHE A 488 -16.00 12.87 25.10
N ALA A 489 -17.24 13.18 25.48
CA ALA A 489 -17.64 13.05 26.89
C ALA A 489 -17.51 11.62 27.41
N GLY A 490 -17.94 10.62 26.62
CA GLY A 490 -17.82 9.19 26.98
C GLY A 490 -16.39 8.66 27.02
N ARG A 491 -15.47 9.26 26.26
CA ARG A 491 -14.04 8.89 26.17
C ARG A 491 -13.14 9.70 27.10
N GLY A 492 -13.67 10.63 27.88
CA GLY A 492 -12.87 11.52 28.73
C GLY A 492 -12.03 12.55 27.96
N LEU A 493 -12.43 12.91 26.75
CA LEU A 493 -11.75 13.87 25.88
C LEU A 493 -12.41 15.27 25.92
N ALA A 494 -12.90 15.69 27.08
CA ALA A 494 -13.60 16.97 27.26
C ALA A 494 -12.74 18.18 26.85
N GLU A 495 -11.43 18.06 26.92
CA GLU A 495 -10.50 19.12 26.49
C GLU A 495 -10.51 19.41 24.99
N LEU A 496 -11.09 18.52 24.16
CA LEU A 496 -11.28 18.75 22.73
C LEU A 496 -12.55 19.57 22.42
N ALA A 497 -13.48 19.70 23.34
CA ALA A 497 -14.77 20.37 23.10
C ALA A 497 -14.64 21.81 22.54
N PRO A 498 -13.79 22.69 23.05
CA PRO A 498 -13.64 24.04 22.50
C PRO A 498 -13.08 24.02 21.06
N PHE A 499 -12.21 23.05 20.75
CA PHE A 499 -11.62 22.88 19.42
C PHE A 499 -12.60 22.24 18.46
N LEU A 500 -13.48 21.35 18.93
CA LEU A 500 -14.58 20.80 18.15
C LEU A 500 -15.58 21.90 17.78
N GLU A 501 -15.87 22.82 18.68
CA GLU A 501 -16.76 23.95 18.42
C GLU A 501 -16.21 24.86 17.33
N VAL A 502 -14.96 25.29 17.43
CA VAL A 502 -14.35 26.18 16.43
C VAL A 502 -14.20 25.47 15.08
N ALA A 503 -13.83 24.18 15.07
CA ALA A 503 -13.72 23.41 13.84
C ALA A 503 -15.08 23.26 13.15
N SER A 504 -16.13 22.96 13.90
CA SER A 504 -17.50 22.86 13.36
C SER A 504 -18.01 24.20 12.82
N ARG A 505 -17.76 25.29 13.51
CA ARG A 505 -18.11 26.64 13.04
C ARG A 505 -17.40 26.99 11.73
N HIS A 506 -16.10 26.72 11.63
CA HIS A 506 -15.34 26.94 10.40
C HIS A 506 -15.76 26.01 9.27
N GLY A 507 -16.07 24.73 9.57
CA GLY A 507 -16.56 23.76 8.59
C GLY A 507 -17.95 24.10 8.04
N ALA A 508 -18.80 24.74 8.84
CA ALA A 508 -20.13 25.21 8.46
C ALA A 508 -20.17 26.58 7.78
N ALA A 509 -19.04 27.31 7.73
CA ALA A 509 -18.96 28.63 7.12
C ALA A 509 -18.86 28.51 5.59
N GLU A 510 -19.39 29.48 4.86
CA GLU A 510 -19.26 29.56 3.40
C GLU A 510 -17.81 29.65 2.93
N ARG A 511 -16.95 30.28 3.72
CA ARG A 511 -15.53 30.47 3.44
C ARG A 511 -14.72 30.43 4.72
N LEU A 512 -13.54 29.81 4.67
CA LEU A 512 -12.59 29.87 5.78
C LEU A 512 -12.05 31.30 5.96
N PRO A 513 -11.83 31.73 7.22
CA PRO A 513 -11.11 32.95 7.50
C PRO A 513 -9.71 32.95 6.90
N GLU A 514 -9.15 34.11 6.63
CA GLU A 514 -7.74 34.26 6.27
C GLU A 514 -6.83 33.67 7.37
N ARG A 515 -5.67 33.18 6.99
CA ARG A 515 -4.76 32.43 7.87
C ARG A 515 -4.46 33.09 9.22
N PRO A 516 -4.19 34.42 9.31
CA PRO A 516 -3.97 35.09 10.62
C PRO A 516 -5.19 35.03 11.52
N ARG A 517 -6.38 35.25 10.97
CA ARG A 517 -7.64 35.22 11.71
C ARG A 517 -8.00 33.80 12.10
N LEU A 518 -7.78 32.82 11.20
CA LEU A 518 -7.99 31.40 11.45
C LEU A 518 -7.15 30.93 12.66
N LEU A 519 -5.87 31.31 12.70
CA LEU A 519 -4.99 31.04 13.84
C LEU A 519 -5.52 31.70 15.12
N ALA A 520 -5.89 32.97 15.05
CA ALA A 520 -6.39 33.71 16.22
C ALA A 520 -7.65 33.05 16.83
N GLU A 521 -8.59 32.60 15.99
CA GLU A 521 -9.82 31.93 16.44
C GLU A 521 -9.55 30.55 17.05
N VAL A 522 -8.60 29.78 16.49
CA VAL A 522 -8.15 28.50 17.06
C VAL A 522 -7.49 28.71 18.43
N LEU A 523 -6.65 29.73 18.57
CA LEU A 523 -5.99 30.04 19.83
C LEU A 523 -6.98 30.56 20.88
N ALA A 524 -7.99 31.33 20.49
CA ALA A 524 -9.06 31.79 21.36
C ALA A 524 -9.88 30.64 21.93
N ALA A 525 -10.21 29.65 21.11
CA ALA A 525 -10.92 28.44 21.55
C ALA A 525 -10.17 27.71 22.68
N GLY A 526 -8.85 27.57 22.58
CA GLY A 526 -8.02 26.93 23.62
C GLY A 526 -7.85 27.74 24.91
N ARG A 527 -8.20 29.04 24.90
CA ARG A 527 -8.17 29.94 26.07
C ARG A 527 -9.51 30.07 26.79
N GLY A 528 -10.53 29.30 26.41
CA GLY A 528 -11.86 29.37 27.01
C GLY A 528 -12.78 30.43 26.40
N GLY A 529 -12.53 30.84 25.15
CA GLY A 529 -13.47 31.64 24.36
C GLY A 529 -13.40 33.16 24.57
N GLU A 530 -12.48 33.71 25.37
CA GLU A 530 -12.26 35.15 25.39
C GLU A 530 -11.61 35.63 24.07
N PRO A 531 -12.25 36.55 23.32
CA PRO A 531 -11.62 37.17 22.17
C PRO A 531 -10.35 37.91 22.61
N PRO A 532 -9.29 37.97 21.78
CA PRO A 532 -8.07 38.68 22.14
C PRO A 532 -8.39 40.12 22.45
N ALA A 533 -8.03 40.57 23.66
CA ALA A 533 -8.10 41.97 24.06
C ALA A 533 -7.31 42.80 23.03
N ARG A 534 -7.87 43.95 22.62
CA ARG A 534 -7.14 44.93 21.81
C ARG A 534 -5.94 45.39 22.64
N THR A 535 -4.76 44.89 22.29
CA THR A 535 -3.51 45.34 22.92
C THR A 535 -3.00 46.58 22.18
N ASP A 536 -3.47 47.73 22.64
CA ASP A 536 -2.78 49.02 22.50
C ASP A 536 -2.24 49.42 23.88
N ALA A 537 -1.44 48.57 24.55
CA ALA A 537 -0.66 48.95 25.72
C ALA A 537 0.51 47.96 25.97
N PRO A 538 1.70 48.42 26.35
CA PRO A 538 2.83 47.56 26.67
C PRO A 538 2.57 46.74 27.94
N PRO A 539 3.12 45.54 28.08
CA PRO A 539 2.82 44.63 29.19
C PRO A 539 3.35 45.21 30.51
N ALA A 540 2.46 45.31 31.49
CA ALA A 540 2.82 45.61 32.87
C ALA A 540 3.60 44.41 33.45
N VAL A 541 4.74 44.70 34.04
CA VAL A 541 5.59 43.75 34.77
C VAL A 541 4.81 43.22 35.98
N ALA A 542 4.42 41.96 35.95
CA ALA A 542 3.81 41.28 37.08
C ALA A 542 4.89 40.95 38.12
N THR A 543 4.82 41.58 39.26
CA THR A 543 5.60 41.26 40.46
C THR A 543 5.17 39.89 41.01
N VAL A 544 6.12 38.97 41.12
CA VAL A 544 5.95 37.63 41.70
C VAL A 544 5.83 37.78 43.23
N PRO A 545 4.78 37.24 43.87
CA PRO A 545 4.75 37.13 45.35
C PRO A 545 5.67 35.98 45.82
N PRO A 546 6.23 36.07 47.04
CA PRO A 546 7.20 35.12 47.55
C PRO A 546 6.57 33.75 47.87
N ALA A 547 7.32 32.69 47.60
CA ALA A 547 6.96 31.31 47.82
C ALA A 547 6.63 31.02 49.29
N THR A 548 5.43 30.53 49.57
CA THR A 548 5.06 29.88 50.82
C THR A 548 5.39 28.41 50.82
N ALA A 549 5.90 27.93 51.95
CA ALA A 549 6.38 26.57 52.21
C ALA A 549 5.32 25.46 52.02
N PRO A 550 5.71 24.20 51.78
CA PRO A 550 4.80 23.15 51.43
C PRO A 550 3.95 22.65 52.61
N ALA A 551 2.64 22.65 52.40
CA ALA A 551 1.68 22.03 53.33
C ALA A 551 1.61 20.52 53.15
N ALA A 552 1.40 19.85 54.25
CA ALA A 552 1.41 18.39 54.43
C ALA A 552 0.41 17.64 53.51
N ARG A 553 0.78 16.43 53.12
CA ARG A 553 -0.06 15.49 52.40
C ARG A 553 -1.33 15.14 53.17
N PRO A 554 -2.51 15.11 52.54
CA PRO A 554 -3.67 14.46 53.10
C PRO A 554 -3.57 12.94 52.97
N THR A 555 -3.92 12.26 54.05
CA THR A 555 -4.04 10.80 54.19
C THR A 555 -5.17 10.25 53.29
N GLU A 556 -4.87 9.18 52.64
CA GLU A 556 -5.73 8.35 51.77
C GLU A 556 -6.99 7.85 52.56
N PRO A 557 -8.21 8.01 52.04
CA PRO A 557 -9.36 7.34 52.62
C PRO A 557 -9.46 5.89 52.21
N ALA A 558 -9.75 5.03 53.20
CA ALA A 558 -9.87 3.59 53.12
C ALA A 558 -10.91 3.13 52.06
N ARG A 559 -10.55 2.09 51.30
CA ARG A 559 -11.41 1.36 50.38
C ARG A 559 -12.61 0.74 51.13
N PRO A 560 -13.83 0.85 50.58
CA PRO A 560 -14.95 0.08 51.11
C PRO A 560 -14.88 -1.39 50.71
N ALA A 561 -15.22 -2.26 51.64
CA ALA A 561 -15.25 -3.72 51.53
C ALA A 561 -16.30 -4.19 50.52
N ALA A 562 -15.96 -5.24 49.77
CA ALA A 562 -16.85 -5.92 48.84
C ALA A 562 -18.00 -6.65 49.56
N PRO A 563 -19.23 -6.66 48.99
CA PRO A 563 -20.34 -7.43 49.55
C PRO A 563 -20.17 -8.95 49.35
N PRO A 564 -20.78 -9.78 50.20
CA PRO A 564 -20.61 -11.24 50.19
C PRO A 564 -21.36 -11.88 49.00
N ARG A 565 -20.74 -12.92 48.41
CA ARG A 565 -21.31 -13.72 47.34
C ARG A 565 -22.51 -14.53 47.87
N SER A 566 -23.67 -14.31 47.26
CA SER A 566 -24.84 -15.14 47.36
C SER A 566 -24.62 -16.47 46.66
N GLN A 567 -24.88 -17.57 47.35
CA GLN A 567 -24.96 -18.92 46.78
C GLN A 567 -26.24 -19.04 45.98
N ALA A 568 -26.14 -19.41 44.72
CA ALA A 568 -27.26 -19.76 43.87
C ALA A 568 -27.38 -21.28 43.74
N GLU A 569 -28.57 -21.77 43.98
CA GLU A 569 -28.98 -23.17 43.82
C GLU A 569 -28.94 -23.65 42.36
N PRO A 570 -28.82 -24.99 42.12
CA PRO A 570 -28.74 -25.53 40.76
C PRO A 570 -30.12 -25.69 40.11
N GLY A 571 -30.33 -25.06 38.96
CA GLY A 571 -31.49 -25.29 38.08
C GLY A 571 -31.20 -26.35 36.99
N PRO A 572 -32.21 -26.92 36.34
CA PRO A 572 -32.15 -28.22 35.70
C PRO A 572 -31.42 -28.23 34.35
N THR A 573 -30.70 -29.33 34.12
CA THR A 573 -30.03 -29.76 32.92
C THR A 573 -30.95 -29.75 31.66
N SER A 574 -30.60 -28.93 30.66
CA SER A 574 -31.10 -29.06 29.30
C SER A 574 -29.99 -29.64 28.43
N ALA A 575 -30.26 -30.78 27.82
CA ALA A 575 -29.37 -31.51 26.95
C ALA A 575 -29.11 -30.72 25.66
N ALA A 576 -27.83 -30.46 25.32
CA ALA A 576 -27.41 -29.95 24.03
C ALA A 576 -27.29 -31.10 23.02
N PRO A 577 -27.65 -30.90 21.74
CA PRO A 577 -27.46 -31.92 20.70
C PRO A 577 -26.00 -32.08 20.32
N ALA A 578 -25.61 -33.33 20.09
CA ALA A 578 -24.27 -33.77 19.72
C ALA A 578 -23.77 -33.13 18.41
N ARG A 579 -22.53 -32.63 18.43
CA ARG A 579 -21.77 -32.23 17.27
C ARG A 579 -21.36 -33.48 16.45
N PRO A 580 -21.44 -33.48 15.12
CA PRO A 580 -20.86 -34.53 14.30
C PRO A 580 -19.30 -34.45 14.34
N ALA A 581 -18.65 -35.60 14.40
CA ALA A 581 -17.22 -35.77 14.41
C ALA A 581 -16.58 -35.29 13.08
N PRO A 582 -15.34 -34.75 13.09
CA PRO A 582 -14.65 -34.40 11.88
C PRO A 582 -14.18 -35.66 11.12
N PRO A 583 -14.11 -35.64 9.77
CA PRO A 583 -13.60 -36.76 9.00
C PRO A 583 -12.09 -36.90 9.21
N GLY A 584 -11.66 -38.15 9.26
CA GLY A 584 -10.32 -38.57 9.61
C GLY A 584 -9.22 -37.99 8.74
N THR A 585 -8.13 -37.63 9.38
CA THR A 585 -6.84 -37.29 8.80
C THR A 585 -6.27 -38.50 8.07
N GLY A 586 -6.26 -38.43 6.74
CA GLY A 586 -5.51 -39.35 5.89
C GLY A 586 -4.01 -39.18 6.13
N ALA A 587 -3.36 -40.24 6.53
CA ALA A 587 -1.93 -40.33 6.76
C ALA A 587 -1.14 -40.00 5.48
N ILE A 588 -0.22 -39.04 5.58
CA ILE A 588 0.82 -38.77 4.59
C ILE A 588 1.84 -39.89 4.72
N VAL A 589 1.87 -40.77 3.73
CA VAL A 589 2.90 -41.80 3.55
C VAL A 589 4.13 -41.11 2.96
N SER A 590 5.21 -41.06 3.71
CA SER A 590 6.55 -40.75 3.20
C SER A 590 7.09 -41.89 2.36
N PRO A 591 7.64 -41.64 1.15
CA PRO A 591 8.38 -42.68 0.42
C PRO A 591 9.80 -42.79 0.97
N THR A 592 10.16 -43.94 1.47
CA THR A 592 11.52 -44.40 1.74
C THR A 592 12.32 -44.50 0.43
N ARG A 593 13.59 -44.11 0.52
CA ARG A 593 14.64 -44.31 -0.47
C ARG A 593 14.89 -45.81 -0.72
N PRO A 594 15.42 -46.19 -1.88
CA PRO A 594 16.83 -46.31 -2.12
C PRO A 594 17.42 -45.26 -3.07
#